data_81ef7cee01d79c7414468423c3065a79
#
_entry.id   81ef7cee01d79c7414468423c3065a79
#
_cell.length_a   1.000
_cell.length_b   1.000
_cell.length_c   1.000
_cell.angle_alpha   90.00
_cell.angle_beta   90.00
_cell.angle_gamma   90.00
#
_symmetry.space_group_name_H-M   'P 1'
#
loop_
_entity.id
_entity.type
_entity.pdbx_description
1 polymer ?
#
loop_
_entity_poly.entity_id
_entity_poly.type
_entity_poly.pdbx_seq_one_letter_code
_entity_poly.pdbx_strand_id
1 'polypeptide(L)'
;MKVLVTGVKGQLGFDVVNELKKRGHTPIGVDVDDMDITDAVAVEKVITDAAPDAVIHCAAYTAVDKAEDNEEICRKVNAYGTENIAKVCKKLDCKMMYISTDYIFDGEGTRPWEPDDAVTKPLNVYGQTKYEGELAVRENVSKFFIVRIAWVFGVNGNNFIKTMLKLGKERGAVKVVNDQIGSPTYTAAVSYTHLTLPTNRE
;
A
#
# COMPACT_ATOMS: atom_id res chain seq x y z
N MET A 1 13.34 -12.87 -10.19
CA MET A 1 11.89 -13.07 -9.97
C MET A 1 11.12 -12.13 -10.88
N LYS A 2 9.96 -12.58 -11.36
CA LYS A 2 8.98 -11.74 -12.05
C LYS A 2 8.00 -11.21 -10.98
N VAL A 3 7.91 -9.90 -10.83
CA VAL A 3 7.13 -9.27 -9.75
C VAL A 3 6.12 -8.30 -10.34
N LEU A 4 4.84 -8.55 -10.12
CA LEU A 4 3.79 -7.60 -10.51
C LEU A 4 3.64 -6.55 -9.42
N VAL A 5 3.64 -5.28 -9.81
CA VAL A 5 3.49 -4.15 -8.89
C VAL A 5 2.28 -3.32 -9.32
N THR A 6 1.33 -3.14 -8.41
CA THR A 6 0.16 -2.28 -8.67
C THR A 6 0.40 -0.86 -8.17
N GLY A 7 -0.27 0.13 -8.77
CA GLY A 7 -0.18 1.53 -8.36
C GLY A 7 1.18 2.16 -8.66
N VAL A 8 1.77 1.81 -9.82
CA VAL A 8 3.13 2.23 -10.20
C VAL A 8 3.26 3.72 -10.53
N LYS A 9 2.14 4.41 -10.77
CA LYS A 9 2.13 5.88 -10.93
C LYS A 9 2.18 6.61 -9.57
N GLY A 10 1.93 5.90 -8.47
CA GLY A 10 2.01 6.41 -7.11
C GLY A 10 3.44 6.53 -6.57
N GLN A 11 3.59 7.06 -5.35
CA GLN A 11 4.89 7.28 -4.73
C GLN A 11 5.66 5.97 -4.52
N LEU A 12 5.06 5.02 -3.81
CA LEU A 12 5.72 3.78 -3.42
C LEU A 12 5.88 2.82 -4.61
N GLY A 13 4.83 2.62 -5.41
CA GLY A 13 4.89 1.71 -6.57
C GLY A 13 5.98 2.11 -7.57
N PHE A 14 6.19 3.41 -7.76
CA PHE A 14 7.29 3.93 -8.59
C PHE A 14 8.67 3.51 -8.07
N ASP A 15 8.92 3.71 -6.77
CA ASP A 15 10.21 3.36 -6.16
C ASP A 15 10.42 1.85 -6.08
N VAL A 16 9.37 1.07 -5.83
CA VAL A 16 9.40 -0.41 -5.86
C VAL A 16 9.84 -0.93 -7.23
N VAL A 17 9.25 -0.42 -8.31
CA VAL A 17 9.65 -0.81 -9.68
C VAL A 17 11.12 -0.49 -9.95
N ASN A 18 11.58 0.69 -9.54
CA ASN A 18 12.97 1.09 -9.72
C ASN A 18 13.94 0.21 -8.91
N GLU A 19 13.60 -0.11 -7.68
CA GLU A 19 14.44 -0.95 -6.82
C GLU A 19 14.48 -2.41 -7.32
N LEU A 20 13.35 -2.96 -7.77
CA LEU A 20 13.31 -4.29 -8.39
C LEU A 20 14.25 -4.38 -9.60
N LYS A 21 14.25 -3.37 -10.49
CA LYS A 21 15.17 -3.31 -11.62
C LYS A 21 16.64 -3.28 -11.19
N LYS A 22 16.99 -2.46 -10.20
CA LYS A 22 18.35 -2.38 -9.64
C LYS A 22 18.84 -3.72 -9.11
N ARG A 23 17.94 -4.54 -8.55
CA ARG A 23 18.24 -5.87 -8.01
C ARG A 23 18.20 -6.99 -9.05
N GLY A 24 18.01 -6.67 -10.32
CA GLY A 24 17.98 -7.67 -11.40
C GLY A 24 16.69 -8.49 -11.43
N HIS A 25 15.60 -8.01 -10.80
CA HIS A 25 14.28 -8.60 -10.94
C HIS A 25 13.56 -8.04 -12.17
N THR A 26 12.50 -8.72 -12.61
CA THR A 26 11.66 -8.31 -13.74
C THR A 26 10.35 -7.74 -13.21
N PRO A 27 10.21 -6.41 -12.99
CA PRO A 27 8.95 -5.83 -12.58
C PRO A 27 7.97 -5.75 -13.75
N ILE A 28 6.71 -6.06 -13.46
CA ILE A 28 5.55 -5.80 -14.31
C ILE A 28 4.73 -4.75 -13.57
N GLY A 29 4.82 -3.50 -14.01
CA GLY A 29 4.08 -2.40 -13.41
C GLY A 29 2.71 -2.27 -14.02
N VAL A 30 1.67 -2.15 -13.19
CA VAL A 30 0.29 -1.90 -13.61
C VAL A 30 -0.34 -0.77 -12.79
N ASP A 31 -1.21 -0.01 -13.42
CA ASP A 31 -2.03 1.02 -12.79
C ASP A 31 -3.48 0.89 -13.27
N VAL A 32 -4.38 1.78 -12.85
CA VAL A 32 -5.80 1.67 -13.13
C VAL A 32 -6.11 1.55 -14.64
N ASP A 33 -5.32 2.19 -15.50
CA ASP A 33 -5.51 2.12 -16.95
C ASP A 33 -5.13 0.75 -17.53
N ASP A 34 -4.25 0.00 -16.83
CA ASP A 34 -3.80 -1.33 -17.24
C ASP A 34 -4.66 -2.43 -16.62
N MET A 35 -5.07 -2.21 -15.36
CA MET A 35 -5.83 -3.16 -14.56
C MET A 35 -6.63 -2.41 -13.48
N ASP A 36 -7.92 -2.24 -13.69
CA ASP A 36 -8.81 -1.80 -12.63
C ASP A 36 -8.96 -2.92 -11.59
N ILE A 37 -8.42 -2.71 -10.40
CA ILE A 37 -8.44 -3.72 -9.33
C ILE A 37 -9.85 -4.01 -8.81
N THR A 38 -10.83 -3.14 -9.08
CA THR A 38 -12.23 -3.35 -8.69
C THR A 38 -12.98 -4.29 -9.66
N ASP A 39 -12.41 -4.55 -10.84
CA ASP A 39 -12.90 -5.53 -11.81
C ASP A 39 -12.18 -6.88 -11.63
N ALA A 40 -12.87 -7.84 -11.03
CA ALA A 40 -12.33 -9.18 -10.77
C ALA A 40 -11.89 -9.92 -12.05
N VAL A 41 -12.56 -9.67 -13.18
CA VAL A 41 -12.23 -10.31 -14.47
C VAL A 41 -10.95 -9.73 -15.04
N ALA A 42 -10.80 -8.41 -14.98
CA ALA A 42 -9.57 -7.73 -15.40
C ALA A 42 -8.38 -8.16 -14.54
N VAL A 43 -8.56 -8.23 -13.21
CA VAL A 43 -7.53 -8.67 -12.26
C VAL A 43 -7.10 -10.11 -12.55
N GLU A 44 -8.06 -11.04 -12.70
CA GLU A 44 -7.75 -12.43 -13.00
C GLU A 44 -6.97 -12.56 -14.31
N LYS A 45 -7.44 -11.89 -15.36
CA LYS A 45 -6.78 -11.92 -16.66
C LYS A 45 -5.36 -11.41 -16.60
N VAL A 46 -5.15 -10.19 -16.10
CA VAL A 46 -3.84 -9.53 -16.14
C VAL A 46 -2.82 -10.26 -15.28
N ILE A 47 -3.19 -10.68 -14.06
CA ILE A 47 -2.26 -11.38 -13.17
C ILE A 47 -1.96 -12.79 -13.68
N THR A 48 -2.96 -13.50 -14.24
CA THR A 48 -2.76 -14.85 -14.78
C THR A 48 -1.86 -14.80 -16.04
N ASP A 49 -2.10 -13.86 -16.95
CA ASP A 49 -1.27 -13.69 -18.16
C ASP A 49 0.17 -13.29 -17.78
N ALA A 50 0.33 -12.48 -16.74
CA ALA A 50 1.63 -12.10 -16.21
C ALA A 50 2.36 -13.28 -15.55
N ALA A 51 1.66 -14.22 -14.94
CA ALA A 51 2.22 -15.33 -14.16
C ALA A 51 3.40 -14.92 -13.27
N PRO A 52 3.19 -14.01 -12.29
CA PRO A 52 4.27 -13.48 -11.47
C PRO A 52 4.66 -14.47 -10.36
N ASP A 53 5.93 -14.42 -9.92
CA ASP A 53 6.40 -15.10 -8.70
C ASP A 53 5.87 -14.44 -7.43
N ALA A 54 5.61 -13.13 -7.51
CA ALA A 54 5.09 -12.32 -6.41
C ALA A 54 4.28 -11.12 -6.91
N VAL A 55 3.33 -10.66 -6.10
CA VAL A 55 2.59 -9.40 -6.29
C VAL A 55 2.92 -8.45 -5.14
N ILE A 56 3.31 -7.21 -5.47
CA ILE A 56 3.44 -6.10 -4.50
C ILE A 56 2.29 -5.14 -4.76
N HIS A 57 1.34 -5.12 -3.83
CA HIS A 57 0.10 -4.35 -3.97
C HIS A 57 0.23 -2.98 -3.30
N CYS A 58 0.55 -1.95 -4.11
CA CYS A 58 0.69 -0.55 -3.68
C CYS A 58 -0.52 0.32 -4.05
N ALA A 59 -1.41 -0.15 -4.93
CA ALA A 59 -2.60 0.61 -5.30
C ALA A 59 -3.57 0.72 -4.12
N ALA A 60 -4.09 1.92 -3.87
CA ALA A 60 -5.08 2.17 -2.82
C ALA A 60 -5.80 3.50 -3.06
N TYR A 61 -7.01 3.62 -2.53
CA TYR A 61 -7.66 4.91 -2.32
C TYR A 61 -7.06 5.54 -1.05
N THR A 62 -6.30 6.62 -1.21
CA THR A 62 -5.50 7.21 -0.11
C THR A 62 -5.96 8.59 0.34
N ALA A 63 -7.03 9.12 -0.24
CA ALA A 63 -7.57 10.42 0.15
C ALA A 63 -8.45 10.26 1.41
N VAL A 64 -7.82 10.25 2.60
CA VAL A 64 -8.42 9.92 3.89
C VAL A 64 -9.69 10.73 4.15
N ASP A 65 -9.62 12.07 4.07
CA ASP A 65 -10.76 12.95 4.34
C ASP A 65 -11.91 12.71 3.34
N LYS A 66 -11.58 12.49 2.06
CA LYS A 66 -12.59 12.22 1.02
C LYS A 66 -13.19 10.82 1.12
N ALA A 67 -12.55 9.91 1.85
CA ALA A 67 -13.08 8.56 2.04
C ALA A 67 -14.40 8.59 2.83
N GLU A 68 -14.56 9.55 3.77
CA GLU A 68 -15.80 9.72 4.53
C GLU A 68 -17.01 10.05 3.64
N ASP A 69 -16.79 10.83 2.58
CA ASP A 69 -17.84 11.18 1.61
C ASP A 69 -17.99 10.11 0.50
N ASN A 70 -17.02 9.21 0.35
CA ASN A 70 -16.93 8.24 -0.75
C ASN A 70 -16.64 6.81 -0.26
N GLU A 71 -17.31 6.41 0.82
CA GLU A 71 -17.10 5.12 1.49
C GLU A 71 -17.17 3.93 0.53
N GLU A 72 -18.19 3.90 -0.33
CA GLU A 72 -18.39 2.79 -1.29
C GLU A 72 -17.20 2.64 -2.24
N ILE A 73 -16.70 3.74 -2.81
CA ILE A 73 -15.56 3.72 -3.72
C ILE A 73 -14.29 3.33 -2.96
N CYS A 74 -14.10 3.90 -1.76
CA CYS A 74 -12.96 3.57 -0.92
C CYS A 74 -12.92 2.07 -0.59
N ARG A 75 -14.06 1.49 -0.21
CA ARG A 75 -14.17 0.05 0.09
C ARG A 75 -13.98 -0.82 -1.16
N LYS A 76 -14.55 -0.43 -2.31
CA LYS A 76 -14.33 -1.14 -3.57
C LYS A 76 -12.84 -1.24 -3.90
N VAL A 77 -12.08 -0.17 -3.75
CA VAL A 77 -10.66 -0.14 -4.06
C VAL A 77 -9.85 -0.88 -2.99
N ASN A 78 -9.99 -0.49 -1.70
CA ASN A 78 -9.09 -0.94 -0.64
C ASN A 78 -9.40 -2.35 -0.13
N ALA A 79 -10.67 -2.75 -0.05
CA ALA A 79 -11.08 -4.06 0.42
C ALA A 79 -11.30 -5.03 -0.75
N TYR A 80 -12.28 -4.77 -1.61
CA TYR A 80 -12.65 -5.72 -2.66
C TYR A 80 -11.59 -5.81 -3.76
N GLY A 81 -10.94 -4.71 -4.13
CA GLY A 81 -9.81 -4.73 -5.06
C GLY A 81 -8.64 -5.55 -4.53
N THR A 82 -8.33 -5.42 -3.24
CA THR A 82 -7.33 -6.25 -2.58
C THR A 82 -7.74 -7.73 -2.55
N GLU A 83 -9.01 -8.02 -2.26
CA GLU A 83 -9.55 -9.39 -2.25
C GLU A 83 -9.46 -10.04 -3.64
N ASN A 84 -9.77 -9.31 -4.70
CA ASN A 84 -9.65 -9.80 -6.08
C ASN A 84 -8.22 -10.24 -6.37
N ILE A 85 -7.22 -9.42 -6.03
CA ILE A 85 -5.80 -9.75 -6.20
C ILE A 85 -5.41 -10.97 -5.34
N ALA A 86 -5.83 -10.99 -4.08
CA ALA A 86 -5.51 -12.07 -3.15
C ALA A 86 -6.05 -13.44 -3.63
N LYS A 87 -7.27 -13.46 -4.17
CA LYS A 87 -7.87 -14.67 -4.77
C LYS A 87 -7.06 -15.20 -5.96
N VAL A 88 -6.54 -14.32 -6.81
CA VAL A 88 -5.69 -14.73 -7.94
C VAL A 88 -4.33 -15.20 -7.43
N CYS A 89 -3.74 -14.52 -6.45
CA CYS A 89 -2.49 -14.98 -5.82
C CYS A 89 -2.64 -16.39 -5.21
N LYS A 90 -3.78 -16.67 -4.56
CA LYS A 90 -4.11 -18.01 -4.07
C LYS A 90 -4.13 -19.04 -5.19
N LYS A 91 -4.82 -18.72 -6.29
CA LYS A 91 -4.96 -19.62 -7.46
C LYS A 91 -3.61 -19.95 -8.10
N LEU A 92 -2.71 -18.99 -8.14
CA LEU A 92 -1.37 -19.14 -8.73
C LEU A 92 -0.30 -19.60 -7.73
N ASP A 93 -0.65 -19.75 -6.43
CA ASP A 93 0.29 -20.01 -5.32
C ASP A 93 1.46 -19.02 -5.26
N CYS A 94 1.26 -17.77 -5.73
CA CYS A 94 2.28 -16.73 -5.71
C CYS A 94 2.28 -15.97 -4.39
N LYS A 95 3.43 -15.34 -4.08
CA LYS A 95 3.59 -14.51 -2.89
C LYS A 95 2.86 -13.20 -3.04
N MET A 96 2.35 -12.64 -1.93
CA MET A 96 1.74 -11.31 -1.94
C MET A 96 2.30 -10.43 -0.83
N MET A 97 2.69 -9.20 -1.18
CA MET A 97 2.97 -8.14 -0.22
C MET A 97 1.86 -7.09 -0.34
N TYR A 98 1.19 -6.81 0.76
CA TYR A 98 0.14 -5.81 0.87
C TYR A 98 0.62 -4.61 1.67
N ILE A 99 0.48 -3.42 1.11
CA ILE A 99 0.81 -2.18 1.80
C ILE A 99 -0.42 -1.69 2.55
N SER A 100 -0.35 -1.72 3.86
CA SER A 100 -1.37 -1.26 4.80
C SER A 100 -0.95 0.05 5.48
N THR A 101 -1.61 0.42 6.55
CA THR A 101 -1.47 1.71 7.23
C THR A 101 -1.55 1.57 8.74
N ASP A 102 -1.04 2.55 9.46
CA ASP A 102 -1.24 2.75 10.90
C ASP A 102 -2.67 3.18 11.26
N TYR A 103 -3.45 3.71 10.32
CA TYR A 103 -4.86 4.08 10.52
C TYR A 103 -5.79 2.91 10.88
N ILE A 104 -5.30 1.68 10.89
CA ILE A 104 -6.02 0.52 11.43
C ILE A 104 -6.09 0.53 12.96
N PHE A 105 -5.27 1.34 13.61
CA PHE A 105 -5.26 1.54 15.05
C PHE A 105 -6.06 2.79 15.42
N ASP A 106 -6.51 2.86 16.68
CA ASP A 106 -7.33 3.95 17.22
C ASP A 106 -6.53 5.21 17.61
N GLY A 107 -5.21 5.17 17.53
CA GLY A 107 -4.35 6.28 17.94
C GLY A 107 -4.17 6.41 19.47
N GLU A 108 -4.82 5.59 20.25
CA GLU A 108 -4.77 5.59 21.71
C GLU A 108 -3.58 4.75 22.21
N GLY A 109 -2.40 5.34 22.29
CA GLY A 109 -1.22 4.59 22.69
C GLY A 109 -0.17 5.43 23.39
N THR A 110 0.59 4.79 24.29
CA THR A 110 1.72 5.42 25.02
C THR A 110 3.08 4.87 24.56
N ARG A 111 3.06 3.92 23.61
CA ARG A 111 4.25 3.30 23.01
C ARG A 111 4.05 3.12 21.51
N PRO A 112 5.13 2.90 20.72
CA PRO A 112 5.00 2.46 19.33
C PRO A 112 4.20 1.16 19.22
N TRP A 113 3.42 1.05 18.14
CA TRP A 113 2.70 -0.19 17.79
C TRP A 113 3.68 -1.27 17.35
N GLU A 114 3.46 -2.48 17.85
CA GLU A 114 4.21 -3.67 17.46
C GLU A 114 3.46 -4.46 16.36
N PRO A 115 4.17 -5.27 15.54
CA PRO A 115 3.53 -6.04 14.45
C PRO A 115 2.40 -6.96 14.90
N ASP A 116 2.49 -7.50 16.12
CA ASP A 116 1.54 -8.46 16.69
C ASP A 116 0.48 -7.80 17.58
N ASP A 117 0.49 -6.47 17.70
CA ASP A 117 -0.57 -5.77 18.42
C ASP A 117 -1.93 -6.01 17.75
N ALA A 118 -2.93 -6.27 18.56
CA ALA A 118 -4.29 -6.44 18.09
C ALA A 118 -4.76 -5.15 17.39
N VAL A 119 -5.37 -5.32 16.22
CA VAL A 119 -6.01 -4.20 15.54
C VAL A 119 -7.17 -3.72 16.40
N THR A 120 -7.14 -2.44 16.74
CA THR A 120 -8.20 -1.77 17.45
C THR A 120 -9.30 -1.33 16.47
N LYS A 121 -10.24 -0.54 16.91
CA LYS A 121 -11.30 -0.04 16.04
C LYS A 121 -10.76 1.12 15.18
N PRO A 122 -10.60 0.95 13.84
CA PRO A 122 -10.23 2.06 12.97
C PRO A 122 -11.21 3.23 13.11
N LEU A 123 -10.69 4.46 13.19
CA LEU A 123 -11.49 5.66 13.46
C LEU A 123 -12.16 6.25 12.22
N ASN A 124 -11.72 5.85 11.03
CA ASN A 124 -12.18 6.40 9.77
C ASN A 124 -12.39 5.32 8.70
N VAL A 125 -13.11 5.67 7.64
CA VAL A 125 -13.42 4.78 6.51
C VAL A 125 -12.15 4.28 5.82
N TYR A 126 -11.12 5.11 5.67
CA TYR A 126 -9.86 4.70 5.09
C TYR A 126 -9.20 3.56 5.88
N GLY A 127 -9.02 3.75 7.19
CA GLY A 127 -8.45 2.73 8.07
C GLY A 127 -9.27 1.44 8.08
N GLN A 128 -10.60 1.57 8.19
CA GLN A 128 -11.53 0.44 8.15
C GLN A 128 -11.36 -0.38 6.87
N THR A 129 -11.39 0.28 5.71
CA THR A 129 -11.30 -0.42 4.41
C THR A 129 -9.92 -1.01 4.15
N LYS A 130 -8.86 -0.38 4.66
CA LYS A 130 -7.50 -0.94 4.62
C LYS A 130 -7.37 -2.19 5.49
N TYR A 131 -8.01 -2.19 6.67
CA TYR A 131 -8.04 -3.37 7.53
C TYR A 131 -8.85 -4.52 6.91
N GLU A 132 -10.00 -4.24 6.29
CA GLU A 132 -10.74 -5.23 5.50
C GLU A 132 -9.87 -5.87 4.41
N GLY A 133 -9.00 -5.08 3.77
CA GLY A 133 -7.99 -5.59 2.84
C GLY A 133 -6.95 -6.51 3.51
N GLU A 134 -6.48 -6.20 4.73
CA GLU A 134 -5.60 -7.12 5.49
C GLU A 134 -6.28 -8.46 5.74
N LEU A 135 -7.56 -8.45 6.13
CA LEU A 135 -8.33 -9.66 6.37
C LEU A 135 -8.46 -10.49 5.08
N ALA A 136 -8.78 -9.85 3.95
CA ALA A 136 -8.87 -10.51 2.66
C ALA A 136 -7.55 -11.20 2.25
N VAL A 137 -6.40 -10.56 2.51
CA VAL A 137 -5.08 -11.17 2.27
C VAL A 137 -4.86 -12.38 3.17
N ARG A 138 -5.13 -12.26 4.48
CA ARG A 138 -4.96 -13.35 5.45
C ARG A 138 -5.82 -14.59 5.13
N GLU A 139 -7.04 -14.37 4.65
CA GLU A 139 -7.97 -15.45 4.29
C GLU A 139 -7.60 -16.18 3.00
N ASN A 140 -6.99 -15.48 2.06
CA ASN A 140 -6.77 -16.01 0.73
C ASN A 140 -5.33 -16.44 0.45
N VAL A 141 -4.33 -15.80 1.03
CA VAL A 141 -2.93 -16.02 0.65
C VAL A 141 -2.16 -16.68 1.79
N SER A 142 -1.48 -17.79 1.51
CA SER A 142 -0.64 -18.49 2.50
C SER A 142 0.76 -17.87 2.63
N LYS A 143 1.27 -17.24 1.57
CA LYS A 143 2.62 -16.66 1.47
C LYS A 143 2.50 -15.14 1.34
N PHE A 144 2.27 -14.44 2.45
CA PHE A 144 2.06 -13.00 2.42
C PHE A 144 2.90 -12.21 3.42
N PHE A 145 3.04 -10.93 3.11
CA PHE A 145 3.50 -9.90 4.04
C PHE A 145 2.48 -8.76 4.06
N ILE A 146 2.15 -8.26 5.24
CA ILE A 146 1.37 -7.04 5.44
C ILE A 146 2.31 -6.01 6.04
N VAL A 147 2.51 -4.91 5.32
CA VAL A 147 3.44 -3.85 5.70
C VAL A 147 2.64 -2.60 6.00
N ARG A 148 2.57 -2.22 7.28
CA ARG A 148 1.89 -1.02 7.77
C ARG A 148 2.85 0.15 7.74
N ILE A 149 2.50 1.19 7.02
CA ILE A 149 3.31 2.40 6.84
C ILE A 149 2.51 3.64 7.17
N ALA A 150 3.20 4.71 7.57
CA ALA A 150 2.61 6.00 7.90
C ALA A 150 3.38 7.14 7.24
N TRP A 151 2.71 8.28 7.00
CA TRP A 151 3.33 9.54 6.54
C TRP A 151 4.29 9.35 5.37
N VAL A 152 3.80 8.71 4.34
CA VAL A 152 4.59 8.31 3.17
C VAL A 152 5.08 9.52 2.38
N PHE A 153 6.37 9.55 2.09
CA PHE A 153 6.97 10.56 1.23
C PHE A 153 8.01 9.96 0.29
N GLY A 154 8.11 10.55 -0.90
CA GLY A 154 9.03 10.10 -1.93
C GLY A 154 9.25 11.16 -3.01
N VAL A 155 10.08 10.80 -3.99
CA VAL A 155 10.40 11.69 -5.11
C VAL A 155 9.23 11.80 -6.07
N ASN A 156 8.50 10.71 -6.30
CA ASN A 156 7.34 10.70 -7.19
C ASN A 156 6.05 11.13 -6.49
N GLY A 157 5.11 11.73 -7.22
CA GLY A 157 3.80 12.15 -6.70
C GLY A 157 3.84 13.33 -5.72
N ASN A 158 2.71 13.59 -5.10
CA ASN A 158 2.53 14.65 -4.09
C ASN A 158 2.65 14.06 -2.68
N ASN A 159 3.19 14.86 -1.75
CA ASN A 159 3.27 14.49 -0.34
C ASN A 159 3.32 15.73 0.56
N PHE A 160 3.23 15.49 1.87
CA PHE A 160 3.25 16.54 2.87
C PHE A 160 4.48 17.45 2.75
N ILE A 161 5.68 16.89 2.58
CA ILE A 161 6.92 17.66 2.51
C ILE A 161 6.90 18.64 1.33
N LYS A 162 6.53 18.15 0.14
CA LYS A 162 6.41 19.02 -1.06
C LYS A 162 5.35 20.09 -0.88
N THR A 163 4.21 19.73 -0.25
CA THR A 163 3.14 20.70 0.03
C THR A 163 3.62 21.78 0.98
N MET A 164 4.30 21.41 2.07
CA MET A 164 4.82 22.39 3.03
C MET A 164 5.89 23.32 2.41
N LEU A 165 6.79 22.76 1.60
CA LEU A 165 7.79 23.56 0.87
C LEU A 165 7.14 24.56 -0.10
N LYS A 166 6.09 24.12 -0.82
CA LYS A 166 5.34 25.00 -1.73
C LYS A 166 4.62 26.10 -0.96
N LEU A 167 3.83 25.74 0.04
CA LEU A 167 3.06 26.71 0.84
C LEU A 167 3.98 27.68 1.61
N GLY A 168 5.11 27.20 2.14
CA GLY A 168 6.09 28.05 2.82
C GLY A 168 6.70 29.10 1.88
N LYS A 169 6.99 28.71 0.63
CA LYS A 169 7.48 29.66 -0.40
C LYS A 169 6.42 30.68 -0.82
N GLU A 170 5.16 30.24 -0.97
CA GLU A 170 4.06 31.08 -1.45
C GLU A 170 3.53 32.05 -0.37
N ARG A 171 3.47 31.60 0.89
CA ARG A 171 2.80 32.31 2.00
C ARG A 171 3.74 32.84 3.06
N GLY A 172 5.00 32.45 3.05
CA GLY A 172 6.00 32.82 4.08
C GLY A 172 5.81 32.12 5.43
N ALA A 173 4.63 31.57 5.71
CA ALA A 173 4.33 30.84 6.93
C ALA A 173 3.27 29.75 6.68
N VAL A 174 3.34 28.65 7.44
CA VAL A 174 2.37 27.57 7.43
C VAL A 174 1.96 27.23 8.86
N LYS A 175 0.70 26.83 9.04
CA LYS A 175 0.19 26.25 10.29
C LYS A 175 0.05 24.76 10.10
N VAL A 176 0.61 23.99 11.03
CA VAL A 176 0.58 22.53 11.00
C VAL A 176 0.11 22.04 12.37
N VAL A 177 -0.69 20.99 12.42
CA VAL A 177 -1.03 20.29 13.67
C VAL A 177 0.23 19.75 14.34
N ASN A 178 0.30 19.78 15.67
CA ASN A 178 1.48 19.38 16.43
C ASN A 178 1.18 18.36 17.54
N ASP A 179 -0.01 17.83 17.55
CA ASP A 179 -0.52 16.85 18.52
C ASP A 179 -0.53 15.40 17.96
N GLN A 180 -0.07 15.21 16.73
CA GLN A 180 0.07 13.89 16.11
C GLN A 180 1.50 13.38 16.25
N ILE A 181 1.64 12.14 16.71
CA ILE A 181 2.90 11.41 16.81
C ILE A 181 2.89 10.27 15.80
N GLY A 182 3.90 10.18 14.95
CA GLY A 182 3.98 9.14 13.93
C GLY A 182 5.38 8.98 13.35
N SER A 183 5.57 7.97 12.53
CA SER A 183 6.85 7.67 11.89
C SER A 183 6.78 7.94 10.39
N PRO A 184 7.49 8.95 9.87
CA PRO A 184 7.53 9.20 8.44
C PRO A 184 8.22 8.06 7.69
N THR A 185 7.64 7.67 6.56
CA THR A 185 8.10 6.54 5.76
C THR A 185 8.64 7.01 4.41
N TYR A 186 9.94 6.88 4.19
CA TYR A 186 10.56 7.19 2.90
C TYR A 186 10.40 6.02 1.93
N THR A 187 9.76 6.25 0.78
CA THR A 187 9.39 5.20 -0.18
C THR A 187 10.58 4.40 -0.71
N ALA A 188 11.71 5.05 -1.00
CA ALA A 188 12.89 4.35 -1.47
C ALA A 188 13.49 3.42 -0.39
N ALA A 189 13.46 3.83 0.90
CA ALA A 189 13.93 2.99 2.00
C ALA A 189 13.03 1.77 2.22
N VAL A 190 11.71 1.96 2.17
CA VAL A 190 10.75 0.84 2.26
C VAL A 190 10.92 -0.12 1.10
N SER A 191 11.06 0.39 -0.12
CA SER A 191 11.29 -0.44 -1.31
C SER A 191 12.54 -1.28 -1.16
N TYR A 192 13.62 -0.72 -0.60
CA TYR A 192 14.86 -1.44 -0.32
C TYR A 192 14.69 -2.51 0.75
N THR A 193 14.17 -2.16 1.92
CA THR A 193 14.13 -3.02 3.10
C THR A 193 13.18 -4.21 2.90
N HIS A 194 11.98 -3.95 2.39
CA HIS A 194 10.93 -4.96 2.30
C HIS A 194 11.12 -5.95 1.14
N LEU A 195 11.84 -5.57 0.10
CA LEU A 195 12.22 -6.50 -0.97
C LEU A 195 13.29 -7.51 -0.54
N THR A 196 14.00 -7.26 0.58
CA THR A 196 15.00 -8.18 1.12
C THR A 196 14.45 -9.16 2.17
N LEU A 197 13.37 -8.81 2.86
CA LEU A 197 12.80 -9.65 3.92
C LEU A 197 12.36 -11.06 3.47
N PRO A 198 11.82 -11.26 2.26
CA PRO A 198 11.40 -12.59 1.79
C PRO A 198 12.54 -13.54 1.47
N THR A 199 13.77 -13.07 1.32
CA THR A 199 14.89 -13.89 0.83
C THR A 199 15.76 -14.49 1.93
N ASN A 200 15.60 -14.06 3.19
CA ASN A 200 16.49 -14.42 4.29
C ASN A 200 15.84 -15.21 5.44
N ARG A 201 14.67 -15.80 5.24
CA ARG A 201 14.10 -16.75 6.18
C ARG A 201 14.03 -18.13 5.52
N GLU A 202 15.10 -18.84 5.65
CA GLU A 202 15.04 -20.29 5.78
C GLU A 202 14.65 -20.65 7.21
#